data_892c4cf24219e60e3b8e8c043718d393
#
_entry.id   892c4cf24219e60e3b8e8c043718d393
#
_cell.length_a   1.000
_cell.length_b   1.000
_cell.length_c   1.000
_cell.angle_alpha   90.00
_cell.angle_beta   90.00
_cell.angle_gamma   90.00
#
_symmetry.space_group_name_H-M   'P 1'
#
loop_
_entity.id
_entity.type
_entity.pdbx_description
1 polymer ?
#
loop_
_entity_poly.entity_id
_entity_poly.type
_entity_poly.pdbx_seq_one_letter_code
_entity_poly.pdbx_strand_id
1 'polypeptide(L)'
;MTAATTLPRYAHRRGTRGFAAFVVTLAGLVVLGVGAVVLPNTALGSFALTWLVPLTVAFGLAHFVAAYGLVRRRAWSAALTGYLAAIGLGVAAYGLLLTFTGLDPFAATSSLPSDRATVEGVGLLIWMTGLWLVAARYASKAFRTEVPAPLSGAARATAAA
;
A
#
# COMPACT_ATOMS: atom_id res chain seq x y z
N MET A 1 44.70 20.55 -3.75
CA MET A 1 43.75 19.72 -4.53
C MET A 1 43.04 18.77 -3.58
N THR A 2 41.91 19.18 -3.05
CA THR A 2 41.10 18.37 -2.11
C THR A 2 40.12 17.54 -2.93
N ALA A 3 40.36 16.23 -2.98
CA ALA A 3 39.42 15.27 -3.56
C ALA A 3 38.13 15.28 -2.73
N ALA A 4 37.10 15.92 -3.28
CA ALA A 4 35.77 15.81 -2.71
C ALA A 4 35.32 14.34 -2.81
N THR A 5 35.42 13.62 -1.70
CA THR A 5 34.86 12.28 -1.54
C THR A 5 33.35 12.38 -1.70
N THR A 6 32.84 12.20 -2.91
CA THR A 6 31.43 12.00 -3.18
C THR A 6 31.01 10.68 -2.53
N LEU A 7 30.57 10.76 -1.28
CA LEU A 7 29.91 9.63 -0.61
C LEU A 7 28.78 9.11 -1.51
N PRO A 8 28.69 7.81 -1.72
CA PRO A 8 27.78 7.27 -2.71
C PRO A 8 26.34 7.52 -2.29
N ARG A 9 25.62 8.31 -3.08
CA ARG A 9 24.16 8.56 -2.99
C ARG A 9 23.31 7.27 -2.94
N TYR A 10 23.94 6.11 -3.05
CA TYR A 10 23.32 4.78 -3.07
C TYR A 10 22.81 4.28 -1.71
N ALA A 11 23.39 4.72 -0.59
CA ALA A 11 22.99 4.24 0.73
C ALA A 11 21.58 4.70 1.13
N HIS A 12 21.22 5.94 0.81
CA HIS A 12 19.92 6.51 1.13
C HIS A 12 18.76 5.85 0.35
N ARG A 13 19.05 5.30 -0.83
CA ARG A 13 18.06 4.65 -1.71
C ARG A 13 17.65 3.24 -1.24
N ARG A 14 18.56 2.51 -0.56
CA ARG A 14 18.24 1.19 0.00
C ARG A 14 17.21 1.28 1.12
N GLY A 15 17.34 2.28 1.99
CA GLY A 15 16.41 2.52 3.09
C GLY A 15 14.98 2.81 2.60
N THR A 16 14.81 3.65 1.58
CA THR A 16 13.49 4.02 1.06
C THR A 16 12.72 2.82 0.48
N ARG A 17 13.42 1.93 -0.24
CA ARG A 17 12.79 0.72 -0.82
C ARG A 17 12.46 -0.31 0.25
N GLY A 18 13.38 -0.52 1.20
CA GLY A 18 13.13 -1.41 2.34
C GLY A 18 11.94 -0.96 3.16
N PHE A 19 11.85 0.35 3.42
CA PHE A 19 10.72 0.92 4.13
C PHE A 19 9.41 0.78 3.34
N ALA A 20 9.41 1.06 2.03
CA ALA A 20 8.23 0.86 1.19
C ALA A 20 7.77 -0.60 1.20
N ALA A 21 8.69 -1.55 1.03
CA ALA A 21 8.38 -2.98 1.08
C ALA A 21 7.83 -3.40 2.45
N PHE A 22 8.40 -2.88 3.54
CA PHE A 22 7.89 -3.13 4.90
C PHE A 22 6.45 -2.65 5.06
N VAL A 23 6.15 -1.40 4.66
CA VAL A 23 4.79 -0.83 4.78
C VAL A 23 3.79 -1.61 3.93
N VAL A 24 4.16 -2.00 2.70
CA VAL A 24 3.33 -2.82 1.81
C VAL A 24 3.08 -4.20 2.42
N THR A 25 4.10 -4.83 3.01
CA THR A 25 3.95 -6.11 3.71
C THR A 25 3.00 -5.99 4.89
N LEU A 26 3.15 -4.94 5.70
CA LEU A 26 2.28 -4.68 6.84
C LEU A 26 0.82 -4.49 6.40
N ALA A 27 0.57 -3.73 5.33
CA ALA A 27 -0.75 -3.58 4.75
C ALA A 27 -1.34 -4.94 4.32
N GLY A 28 -0.54 -5.78 3.65
CA GLY A 28 -0.93 -7.14 3.25
C GLY A 28 -1.30 -8.03 4.44
N LEU A 29 -0.53 -7.99 5.53
CA LEU A 29 -0.82 -8.74 6.75
C LEU A 29 -2.16 -8.33 7.38
N VAL A 30 -2.43 -7.02 7.44
CA VAL A 30 -3.70 -6.53 7.99
C VAL A 30 -4.87 -6.94 7.11
N VAL A 31 -4.75 -6.81 5.78
CA VAL A 31 -5.78 -7.26 4.85
C VAL A 31 -6.04 -8.77 5.00
N LEU A 32 -5.00 -9.59 5.11
CA LEU A 32 -5.15 -11.03 5.36
C LEU A 32 -5.80 -11.32 6.71
N GLY A 33 -5.45 -10.58 7.77
CA GLY A 33 -6.10 -10.69 9.07
C GLY A 33 -7.59 -10.39 8.99
N VAL A 34 -7.98 -9.33 8.30
CA VAL A 34 -9.40 -9.01 8.05
C VAL A 34 -10.08 -10.13 7.27
N GLY A 35 -9.46 -10.61 6.17
CA GLY A 35 -10.03 -11.68 5.35
C GLY A 35 -10.17 -13.01 6.06
N ALA A 36 -9.20 -13.40 6.87
CA ALA A 36 -9.15 -14.70 7.51
C ALA A 36 -9.88 -14.76 8.86
N VAL A 37 -9.93 -13.63 9.59
CA VAL A 37 -10.44 -13.60 10.97
C VAL A 37 -11.76 -12.83 11.07
N VAL A 38 -11.84 -11.64 10.47
CA VAL A 38 -13.01 -10.76 10.64
C VAL A 38 -14.15 -11.21 9.75
N LEU A 39 -13.92 -11.34 8.43
CA LEU A 39 -15.00 -11.64 7.46
C LEU A 39 -15.75 -12.95 7.73
N PRO A 40 -15.11 -14.07 8.11
CA PRO A 40 -15.83 -15.30 8.41
C PRO A 40 -16.80 -15.21 9.59
N ASN A 41 -16.55 -14.25 10.49
CA ASN A 41 -17.35 -14.04 11.70
C ASN A 41 -18.40 -12.93 11.54
N THR A 42 -18.62 -12.44 10.31
CA THR A 42 -19.63 -11.43 10.03
C THR A 42 -21.01 -12.05 9.79
N ALA A 43 -22.07 -11.24 9.95
CA ALA A 43 -23.45 -11.63 9.65
C ALA A 43 -23.71 -11.92 8.15
N LEU A 44 -22.71 -11.67 7.27
CA LEU A 44 -22.82 -11.92 5.82
C LEU A 44 -22.80 -13.42 5.47
N GLY A 45 -22.47 -14.30 6.42
CA GLY A 45 -22.58 -15.75 6.28
C GLY A 45 -21.89 -16.34 5.05
N SER A 46 -22.62 -17.13 4.27
CA SER A 46 -22.08 -17.83 3.09
C SER A 46 -21.56 -16.88 2.00
N PHE A 47 -22.14 -15.71 1.85
CA PHE A 47 -21.65 -14.70 0.89
C PHE A 47 -20.23 -14.24 1.23
N ALA A 48 -19.96 -13.94 2.51
CA ALA A 48 -18.62 -13.57 2.94
C ALA A 48 -17.61 -14.68 2.66
N LEU A 49 -17.94 -15.92 3.03
CA LEU A 49 -17.04 -17.07 2.82
C LEU A 49 -16.78 -17.35 1.34
N THR A 50 -17.81 -17.25 0.49
CA THR A 50 -17.69 -17.60 -0.93
C THR A 50 -16.98 -16.54 -1.75
N TRP A 51 -17.19 -15.26 -1.45
CA TRP A 51 -16.73 -14.17 -2.32
C TRP A 51 -15.73 -13.23 -1.65
N LEU A 52 -16.06 -12.74 -0.44
CA LEU A 52 -15.24 -11.70 0.19
C LEU A 52 -13.93 -12.25 0.74
N VAL A 53 -13.95 -13.42 1.37
CA VAL A 53 -12.74 -14.03 1.94
C VAL A 53 -11.72 -14.34 0.84
N PRO A 54 -12.04 -15.07 -0.25
CA PRO A 54 -11.08 -15.33 -1.31
C PRO A 54 -10.54 -14.06 -1.97
N LEU A 55 -11.42 -13.07 -2.20
CA LEU A 55 -11.02 -11.78 -2.79
C LEU A 55 -10.05 -11.02 -1.88
N THR A 56 -10.34 -10.95 -0.59
CA THR A 56 -9.50 -10.27 0.41
C THR A 56 -8.18 -11.00 0.59
N VAL A 57 -8.19 -12.33 0.59
CA VAL A 57 -6.95 -13.14 0.63
C VAL A 57 -6.10 -12.88 -0.62
N ALA A 58 -6.69 -12.92 -1.81
CA ALA A 58 -5.98 -12.61 -3.06
C ALA A 58 -5.40 -11.19 -3.05
N PHE A 59 -6.17 -10.22 -2.57
CA PHE A 59 -5.72 -8.83 -2.42
C PHE A 59 -4.58 -8.70 -1.40
N GLY A 60 -4.66 -9.39 -0.27
CA GLY A 60 -3.57 -9.46 0.73
C GLY A 60 -2.30 -10.08 0.13
N LEU A 61 -2.41 -11.21 -0.57
CA LEU A 61 -1.27 -11.87 -1.22
C LEU A 61 -0.63 -10.98 -2.29
N ALA A 62 -1.41 -10.20 -3.04
CA ALA A 62 -0.89 -9.25 -4.02
C ALA A 62 0.04 -8.20 -3.39
N HIS A 63 -0.18 -7.82 -2.12
CA HIS A 63 0.74 -6.93 -1.40
C HIS A 63 2.12 -7.57 -1.18
N PHE A 64 2.19 -8.87 -0.88
CA PHE A 64 3.48 -9.57 -0.75
C PHE A 64 4.22 -9.67 -2.09
N VAL A 65 3.48 -9.89 -3.18
CA VAL A 65 4.05 -9.87 -4.53
C VAL A 65 4.62 -8.48 -4.86
N ALA A 66 3.88 -7.41 -4.53
CA ALA A 66 4.35 -6.04 -4.70
C ALA A 66 5.60 -5.76 -3.84
N ALA A 67 5.58 -6.14 -2.55
CA ALA A 67 6.71 -5.98 -1.64
C ALA A 67 7.96 -6.73 -2.14
N TYR A 68 7.81 -7.97 -2.59
CA TYR A 68 8.89 -8.73 -3.21
C TYR A 68 9.47 -8.02 -4.44
N GLY A 69 8.61 -7.51 -5.32
CA GLY A 69 9.02 -6.74 -6.49
C GLY A 69 9.79 -5.47 -6.13
N LEU A 70 9.38 -4.76 -5.06
CA LEU A 70 10.10 -3.58 -4.55
C LEU A 70 11.51 -3.94 -4.07
N VAL A 71 11.66 -5.02 -3.33
CA VAL A 71 12.98 -5.52 -2.88
C VAL A 71 13.84 -5.91 -4.08
N ARG A 72 13.26 -6.59 -5.06
CA ARG A 72 13.94 -7.04 -6.29
C ARG A 72 14.11 -5.94 -7.35
N ARG A 73 13.75 -4.71 -7.05
CA ARG A 73 13.87 -3.53 -7.94
C ARG A 73 13.12 -3.68 -9.28
N ARG A 74 12.00 -4.36 -9.26
CA ARG A 74 11.16 -4.51 -10.45
C ARG A 74 10.28 -3.28 -10.65
N ALA A 75 10.35 -2.64 -11.81
CA ALA A 75 9.60 -1.40 -12.10
C ALA A 75 8.08 -1.58 -11.95
N TRP A 76 7.54 -2.74 -12.33
CA TRP A 76 6.13 -3.05 -12.20
C TRP A 76 5.60 -3.02 -10.76
N SER A 77 6.48 -3.24 -9.76
CA SER A 77 6.05 -3.28 -8.34
C SER A 77 5.58 -1.93 -7.82
N ALA A 78 6.12 -0.82 -8.34
CA ALA A 78 5.63 0.51 -7.99
C ALA A 78 4.22 0.75 -8.53
N ALA A 79 3.97 0.36 -9.78
CA ALA A 79 2.65 0.45 -10.39
C ALA A 79 1.64 -0.45 -9.63
N LEU A 80 2.02 -1.71 -9.35
CA LEU A 80 1.17 -2.62 -8.57
C LEU A 80 0.85 -2.05 -7.18
N THR A 81 1.85 -1.51 -6.47
CA THR A 81 1.61 -0.85 -5.18
C THR A 81 0.64 0.32 -5.30
N GLY A 82 0.75 1.12 -6.37
CA GLY A 82 -0.17 2.20 -6.66
C GLY A 82 -1.61 1.72 -6.89
N TYR A 83 -1.80 0.65 -7.66
CA TYR A 83 -3.12 0.04 -7.88
C TYR A 83 -3.72 -0.54 -6.60
N LEU A 84 -2.92 -1.28 -5.81
CA LEU A 84 -3.38 -1.81 -4.52
C LEU A 84 -3.79 -0.68 -3.57
N ALA A 85 -3.01 0.40 -3.51
CA ALA A 85 -3.35 1.56 -2.70
C ALA A 85 -4.63 2.25 -3.20
N ALA A 86 -4.82 2.41 -4.51
CA ALA A 86 -6.02 3.01 -5.08
C ALA A 86 -7.28 2.19 -4.77
N ILE A 87 -7.21 0.85 -4.91
CA ILE A 87 -8.31 -0.05 -4.56
C ILE A 87 -8.60 0.04 -3.06
N GLY A 88 -7.57 -0.04 -2.22
CA GLY A 88 -7.73 0.03 -0.77
C GLY A 88 -8.32 1.36 -0.30
N LEU A 89 -7.86 2.48 -0.87
CA LEU A 89 -8.43 3.80 -0.59
C LEU A 89 -9.89 3.89 -1.04
N GLY A 90 -10.24 3.30 -2.19
CA GLY A 90 -11.63 3.24 -2.65
C GLY A 90 -12.54 2.46 -1.69
N VAL A 91 -12.07 1.30 -1.22
CA VAL A 91 -12.80 0.49 -0.22
C VAL A 91 -12.94 1.25 1.10
N ALA A 92 -11.88 1.89 1.57
CA ALA A 92 -11.92 2.68 2.80
C ALA A 92 -12.89 3.87 2.68
N ALA A 93 -12.83 4.61 1.58
CA ALA A 93 -13.73 5.73 1.32
C ALA A 93 -15.20 5.27 1.26
N TYR A 94 -15.47 4.14 0.61
CA TYR A 94 -16.81 3.55 0.55
C TYR A 94 -17.30 3.13 1.94
N GLY A 95 -16.48 2.47 2.74
CA GLY A 95 -16.81 2.10 4.12
C GLY A 95 -17.13 3.32 4.99
N LEU A 96 -16.34 4.38 4.89
CA LEU A 96 -16.60 5.65 5.58
C LEU A 96 -17.91 6.29 5.12
N LEU A 97 -18.16 6.32 3.81
CA LEU A 97 -19.40 6.85 3.25
C LEU A 97 -20.63 6.12 3.80
N LEU A 98 -20.60 4.79 3.84
CA LEU A 98 -21.69 4.00 4.41
C LEU A 98 -21.93 4.35 5.88
N THR A 99 -20.87 4.47 6.67
CA THR A 99 -20.97 4.85 8.08
C THR A 99 -21.65 6.22 8.26
N PHE A 100 -21.26 7.21 7.46
CA PHE A 100 -21.83 8.55 7.53
C PHE A 100 -23.28 8.64 7.00
N THR A 101 -23.70 7.71 6.16
CA THR A 101 -25.10 7.66 5.67
C THR A 101 -26.03 6.86 6.57
N GLY A 102 -25.54 6.37 7.71
CA GLY A 102 -26.30 5.58 8.67
C GLY A 102 -26.43 4.09 8.30
N LEU A 103 -25.78 3.66 7.22
CA LEU A 103 -25.65 2.26 6.84
C LEU A 103 -24.34 1.71 7.39
N ASP A 104 -24.21 1.69 8.72
CA ASP A 104 -22.94 1.31 9.37
C ASP A 104 -22.63 -0.17 9.18
N PRO A 105 -21.65 -0.52 8.33
CA PRO A 105 -21.29 -1.91 8.07
C PRO A 105 -20.62 -2.57 9.28
N PHE A 106 -20.03 -1.79 10.19
CA PHE A 106 -19.32 -2.30 11.36
C PHE A 106 -20.30 -2.69 12.46
N ALA A 107 -21.30 -1.84 12.72
CA ALA A 107 -22.37 -2.17 13.68
C ALA A 107 -23.19 -3.38 13.23
N ALA A 108 -23.48 -3.49 11.93
CA ALA A 108 -24.27 -4.59 11.38
C ALA A 108 -23.54 -5.95 11.39
N THR A 109 -22.20 -5.95 11.39
CA THR A 109 -21.38 -7.17 11.24
C THR A 109 -20.62 -7.58 12.49
N SER A 110 -20.64 -6.76 13.54
CA SER A 110 -19.88 -6.99 14.77
C SER A 110 -20.77 -7.56 15.88
N SER A 111 -20.18 -8.39 16.73
CA SER A 111 -20.77 -8.81 18.01
C SER A 111 -20.56 -7.79 19.14
N LEU A 112 -19.83 -6.72 18.88
CA LEU A 112 -19.59 -5.62 19.81
C LEU A 112 -20.80 -4.69 19.90
N PRO A 113 -20.95 -3.91 20.99
CA PRO A 113 -21.88 -2.80 21.00
C PRO A 113 -21.67 -1.87 19.81
N SER A 114 -22.75 -1.40 19.19
CA SER A 114 -22.72 -0.66 17.92
C SER A 114 -21.71 0.51 17.91
N ASP A 115 -21.74 1.33 18.96
CA ASP A 115 -20.86 2.51 19.06
C ASP A 115 -19.38 2.14 19.08
N ARG A 116 -19.04 1.06 19.78
CA ARG A 116 -17.67 0.55 19.85
C ARG A 116 -17.23 -0.06 18.52
N ALA A 117 -18.10 -0.85 17.88
CA ALA A 117 -17.84 -1.44 16.58
C ALA A 117 -17.56 -0.36 15.51
N THR A 118 -18.36 0.70 15.50
CA THR A 118 -18.19 1.84 14.61
C THR A 118 -16.87 2.56 14.85
N VAL A 119 -16.53 2.88 16.10
CA VAL A 119 -15.27 3.58 16.44
C VAL A 119 -14.05 2.74 16.04
N GLU A 120 -14.06 1.44 16.37
CA GLU A 120 -12.96 0.55 16.03
C GLU A 120 -12.84 0.36 14.50
N GLY A 121 -13.96 0.21 13.80
CA GLY A 121 -14.01 0.07 12.35
C GLY A 121 -13.54 1.32 11.61
N VAL A 122 -13.99 2.50 12.00
CA VAL A 122 -13.53 3.79 11.44
C VAL A 122 -12.05 4.00 11.74
N GLY A 123 -11.60 3.70 12.96
CA GLY A 123 -10.19 3.76 13.33
C GLY A 123 -9.31 2.88 12.44
N LEU A 124 -9.76 1.63 12.18
CA LEU A 124 -9.07 0.72 11.27
C LEU A 124 -8.99 1.27 9.84
N LEU A 125 -10.10 1.82 9.31
CA LEU A 125 -10.12 2.40 7.97
C LEU A 125 -9.17 3.59 7.84
N ILE A 126 -9.12 4.48 8.84
CA ILE A 126 -8.21 5.63 8.86
C ILE A 126 -6.76 5.14 8.88
N TRP A 127 -6.45 4.17 9.73
CA TRP A 127 -5.12 3.61 9.83
C TRP A 127 -4.67 2.92 8.53
N MET A 128 -5.54 2.11 7.91
CA MET A 128 -5.28 1.48 6.61
C MET A 128 -5.09 2.50 5.50
N THR A 129 -5.90 3.58 5.48
CA THR A 129 -5.74 4.70 4.56
C THR A 129 -4.35 5.30 4.67
N GLY A 130 -3.87 5.54 5.90
CA GLY A 130 -2.51 6.01 6.16
C GLY A 130 -1.44 5.08 5.60
N LEU A 131 -1.56 3.77 5.83
CA LEU A 131 -0.62 2.78 5.31
C LEU A 131 -0.55 2.79 3.78
N TRP A 132 -1.69 2.81 3.08
CA TRP A 132 -1.71 2.82 1.62
C TRP A 132 -1.15 4.11 1.01
N LEU A 133 -1.45 5.28 1.61
CA LEU A 133 -0.86 6.55 1.18
C LEU A 133 0.65 6.55 1.35
N VAL A 134 1.14 6.08 2.49
CA VAL A 134 2.58 5.95 2.74
C VAL A 134 3.22 4.97 1.77
N ALA A 135 2.63 3.79 1.57
CA ALA A 135 3.12 2.79 0.63
C ALA A 135 3.24 3.35 -0.80
N ALA A 136 2.17 3.98 -1.32
CA ALA A 136 2.15 4.56 -2.66
C ALA A 136 3.20 5.67 -2.81
N ARG A 137 3.32 6.58 -1.81
CA ARG A 137 4.30 7.67 -1.83
C ARG A 137 5.74 7.15 -1.84
N TYR A 138 6.07 6.17 -1.00
CA TYR A 138 7.43 5.65 -0.93
C TYR A 138 7.77 4.74 -2.10
N ALA A 139 6.83 3.94 -2.61
CA ALA A 139 7.02 3.16 -3.82
C ALA A 139 7.29 4.07 -5.03
N SER A 140 6.52 5.14 -5.21
CA SER A 140 6.73 6.10 -6.29
C SER A 140 8.08 6.82 -6.19
N LYS A 141 8.51 7.22 -4.98
CA LYS A 141 9.81 7.84 -4.76
C LYS A 141 10.98 6.90 -5.05
N ALA A 142 10.82 5.61 -4.76
CA ALA A 142 11.87 4.62 -4.96
C ALA A 142 12.29 4.47 -6.44
N PHE A 143 11.39 4.80 -7.39
CA PHE A 143 11.62 4.66 -8.83
C PHE A 143 11.80 5.99 -9.57
N ARG A 144 11.24 7.11 -9.09
CA ARG A 144 11.41 8.43 -9.73
C ARG A 144 12.85 8.91 -9.80
N THR A 145 13.73 8.42 -8.94
CA THR A 145 15.14 8.82 -8.89
C THR A 145 16.03 8.04 -9.85
N GLU A 146 15.47 7.17 -10.69
CA GLU A 146 16.21 6.37 -11.68
C GLU A 146 16.20 7.00 -13.09
N VAL A 147 15.47 8.12 -13.30
CA VAL A 147 15.59 8.88 -14.55
C VAL A 147 16.99 9.50 -14.58
N PRO A 148 17.85 9.11 -15.53
CA PRO A 148 19.16 9.74 -15.67
C PRO A 148 18.95 11.24 -15.86
N ALA A 149 19.75 12.06 -15.17
CA ALA A 149 19.77 13.48 -15.46
C ALA A 149 20.04 13.66 -16.96
N PRO A 150 19.30 14.51 -17.67
CA PRO A 150 19.58 14.78 -19.07
C PRO A 150 21.05 15.16 -19.16
N LEU A 151 21.77 14.48 -20.08
CA LEU A 151 23.18 14.79 -20.32
C LEU A 151 23.32 16.30 -20.48
N SER A 152 24.17 16.92 -19.67
CA SER A 152 24.44 18.35 -19.76
C SER A 152 24.82 18.68 -21.20
N GLY A 153 24.44 19.87 -21.66
CA GLY A 153 24.72 20.28 -23.05
C GLY A 153 26.17 20.10 -23.47
N ALA A 154 27.12 20.13 -22.52
CA ALA A 154 28.53 19.83 -22.74
C ALA A 154 28.80 18.39 -23.20
N ALA A 155 28.07 17.39 -22.68
CA ALA A 155 28.21 15.99 -23.07
C ALA A 155 27.59 15.71 -24.46
N ARG A 156 26.61 16.53 -24.90
CA ARG A 156 26.07 16.44 -26.27
C ARG A 156 27.00 17.02 -27.30
N ALA A 157 27.77 18.07 -26.97
CA ALA A 157 28.73 18.68 -27.88
C ALA A 157 29.93 17.75 -28.17
N THR A 158 30.40 16.99 -27.18
CA THR A 158 31.51 16.01 -27.37
C THR A 158 31.09 14.72 -28.07
N ALA A 159 29.82 14.37 -28.12
CA ALA A 159 29.32 13.21 -28.87
C ALA A 159 29.01 13.53 -30.35
N ALA A 160 29.00 14.82 -30.71
CA ALA A 160 28.73 15.30 -32.08
C ALA A 160 30.01 15.77 -32.84
N ALA A 161 31.16 15.74 -32.18
CA ALA A 161 32.49 16.02 -32.78
C ALA A 161 33.29 14.74 -33.02
#